data_eaf2c3a4147a45f5cfb7be4e11d27d03
#
_entry.id   eaf2c3a4147a45f5cfb7be4e11d27d03
#
_cell.length_a   1.000
_cell.length_b   1.000
_cell.length_c   1.000
_cell.angle_alpha   90.00
_cell.angle_beta   90.00
_cell.angle_gamma   90.00
#
_symmetry.space_group_name_H-M   'P 1'
#
loop_
_entity.id
_entity.type
_entity.pdbx_description
1 polymer ?
#
loop_
_entity_poly.entity_id
_entity_poly.type
_entity_poly.pdbx_seq_one_letter_code
_entity_poly.pdbx_strand_id
1 'polypeptide(L)'
;DLRVPILGETEAQVWRSRLAPHLNLGVLATAEAYQQRGLTTLIDSDEHWPRSLADLGPRQPYLLWTKGATSLLSGSLADRVTITGSRAATRYGEHVAGALASDLSDEDRVIVAGGAYGIEGAAHRGALAAGGHTVAVLATGIDQRYPSSNATMLNTIGDAIVRLNKERGYT
;
A
#
# COMPACT_ATOMS: atom_id res chain seq x y z
N ASP A 1 6.92 19.93 20.00
CA ASP A 1 7.31 18.88 20.96
C ASP A 1 6.77 17.55 20.44
N LEU A 2 7.58 16.85 19.65
CA LEU A 2 7.26 15.50 19.14
C LEU A 2 7.39 14.52 20.32
N ARG A 3 6.36 14.44 21.14
CA ARG A 3 6.23 13.35 22.09
C ARG A 3 5.66 12.15 21.34
N VAL A 4 6.49 11.14 21.14
CA VAL A 4 6.04 9.81 20.71
C VAL A 4 5.71 9.04 21.98
N PRO A 5 4.44 8.84 22.34
CA PRO A 5 4.03 8.36 23.68
C PRO A 5 4.45 6.93 24.01
N ILE A 6 5.08 6.21 23.08
CA ILE A 6 5.33 4.76 23.14
C ILE A 6 6.83 4.45 23.28
N LEU A 7 7.72 5.43 23.13
CA LEU A 7 9.15 5.21 23.21
C LEU A 7 9.68 5.65 24.58
N GLY A 8 10.47 4.81 25.23
CA GLY A 8 11.26 5.21 26.38
C GLY A 8 12.20 6.37 26.01
N GLU A 9 12.61 7.19 26.99
CA GLU A 9 13.37 8.42 26.74
C GLU A 9 14.67 8.16 25.96
N THR A 10 15.35 7.07 26.25
CA THR A 10 16.57 6.63 25.55
C THR A 10 16.31 6.30 24.08
N GLU A 11 15.20 5.63 23.81
CA GLU A 11 14.78 5.24 22.45
C GLU A 11 14.35 6.46 21.63
N ALA A 12 13.60 7.37 22.26
CA ALA A 12 13.23 8.65 21.67
C ALA A 12 14.46 9.50 21.32
N GLN A 13 15.51 9.46 22.14
CA GLN A 13 16.75 10.18 21.91
C GLN A 13 17.53 9.61 20.72
N VAL A 14 17.57 8.28 20.58
CA VAL A 14 18.16 7.61 19.41
C VAL A 14 17.44 8.02 18.14
N TRP A 15 16.10 8.01 18.14
CA TRP A 15 15.32 8.44 16.98
C TRP A 15 15.49 9.92 16.67
N ARG A 16 15.50 10.80 17.66
CA ARG A 16 15.78 12.23 17.46
C ARG A 16 17.15 12.45 16.81
N SER A 17 18.19 11.79 17.28
CA SER A 17 19.54 11.93 16.72
C SER A 17 19.63 11.45 15.27
N ARG A 18 18.85 10.44 14.89
CA ARG A 18 18.78 9.91 13.50
C ARG A 18 17.96 10.80 12.59
N LEU A 19 16.85 11.35 13.08
CA LEU A 19 15.91 12.13 12.25
C LEU A 19 16.27 13.60 12.16
N ALA A 20 16.80 14.21 13.24
CA ALA A 20 17.06 15.65 13.27
C ALA A 20 17.96 16.16 12.12
N PRO A 21 19.00 15.44 11.65
CA PRO A 21 19.79 15.88 10.51
C PRO A 21 19.01 15.95 9.19
N HIS A 22 17.91 15.19 9.10
CA HIS A 22 17.07 15.10 7.91
C HIS A 22 15.83 16.01 7.97
N LEU A 23 15.50 16.55 9.15
CA LEU A 23 14.38 17.49 9.34
C LEU A 23 14.84 18.92 9.00
N ASN A 24 14.97 19.19 7.72
CA ASN A 24 15.31 20.50 7.18
C ASN A 24 14.25 20.99 6.18
N LEU A 25 14.36 22.23 5.73
CA LEU A 25 13.43 22.82 4.75
C LEU A 25 13.32 22.00 3.45
N GLY A 26 14.36 21.24 3.08
CA GLY A 26 14.32 20.35 1.92
C GLY A 26 13.32 19.19 2.06
N VAL A 27 13.00 18.75 3.28
CA VAL A 27 11.98 17.71 3.51
C VAL A 27 10.60 18.23 3.13
N LEU A 28 10.28 19.48 3.46
CA LEU A 28 9.00 20.10 3.11
C LEU A 28 8.86 20.22 1.60
N ALA A 29 9.89 20.72 0.91
CA ALA A 29 9.88 20.81 -0.54
C ALA A 29 9.76 19.42 -1.22
N THR A 30 10.37 18.40 -0.64
CA THR A 30 10.23 17.02 -1.11
C THR A 30 8.82 16.50 -0.90
N ALA A 31 8.20 16.76 0.26
CA ALA A 31 6.82 16.36 0.54
C ALA A 31 5.84 17.04 -0.43
N GLU A 32 6.01 18.33 -0.67
CA GLU A 32 5.21 19.07 -1.65
C GLU A 32 5.37 18.50 -3.07
N ALA A 33 6.58 18.16 -3.49
CA ALA A 33 6.84 17.55 -4.79
C ALA A 33 6.15 16.17 -4.93
N TYR A 34 6.09 15.38 -3.85
CA TYR A 34 5.34 14.13 -3.85
C TYR A 34 3.83 14.37 -3.92
N GLN A 35 3.29 15.34 -3.19
CA GLN A 35 1.88 15.71 -3.26
C GLN A 35 1.48 16.18 -4.66
N GLN A 36 2.31 16.98 -5.33
CA GLN A 36 2.08 17.39 -6.72
C GLN A 36 2.05 16.21 -7.70
N ARG A 37 2.69 15.10 -7.37
CA ARG A 37 2.65 13.84 -8.13
C ARG A 37 1.46 12.94 -7.74
N GLY A 38 0.54 13.42 -6.90
CA GLY A 38 -0.62 12.69 -6.42
C GLY A 38 -0.29 11.64 -5.35
N LEU A 39 0.87 11.77 -4.69
CA LEU A 39 1.23 10.92 -3.56
C LEU A 39 0.76 11.57 -2.26
N THR A 40 0.17 10.77 -1.38
CA THR A 40 -0.31 11.20 -0.06
C THR A 40 0.25 10.26 1.01
N THR A 41 0.34 10.74 2.22
CA THR A 41 0.68 9.93 3.38
C THR A 41 -0.54 9.76 4.28
N LEU A 42 -0.67 8.60 4.90
CA LEU A 42 -1.64 8.34 5.96
C LEU A 42 -0.89 7.92 7.23
N ILE A 43 -1.36 8.39 8.36
CA ILE A 43 -0.96 7.99 9.71
C ILE A 43 -2.19 7.46 10.47
N ASP A 44 -1.99 6.85 11.62
CA ASP A 44 -3.03 6.17 12.40
C ASP A 44 -4.20 7.08 12.85
N SER A 45 -3.97 8.39 12.92
CA SER A 45 -5.00 9.39 13.24
C SER A 45 -5.87 9.80 12.05
N ASP A 46 -5.49 9.44 10.82
CA ASP A 46 -6.23 9.83 9.63
C ASP A 46 -7.52 9.02 9.44
N GLU A 47 -8.53 9.63 8.88
CA GLU A 47 -9.85 9.02 8.64
C GLU A 47 -9.76 7.73 7.80
N HIS A 48 -8.95 7.77 6.76
CA HIS A 48 -8.80 6.65 5.84
C HIS A 48 -7.73 5.63 6.25
N TRP A 49 -7.16 5.76 7.45
CA TRP A 49 -6.22 4.76 7.98
C TRP A 49 -6.89 3.39 8.15
N PRO A 50 -6.32 2.31 7.61
CA PRO A 50 -6.87 0.97 7.77
C PRO A 50 -6.72 0.49 9.22
N ARG A 51 -7.78 0.56 10.00
CA ARG A 51 -7.79 0.26 11.44
C ARG A 51 -7.31 -1.16 11.76
N SER A 52 -7.49 -2.10 10.83
CA SER A 52 -6.99 -3.48 10.95
C SER A 52 -5.46 -3.58 11.06
N LEU A 53 -4.71 -2.56 10.71
CA LEU A 53 -3.27 -2.55 10.91
C LEU A 53 -2.88 -2.59 12.40
N ALA A 54 -3.78 -2.20 13.31
CA ALA A 54 -3.59 -2.33 14.76
C ALA A 54 -3.36 -3.79 15.19
N ASP A 55 -3.90 -4.77 14.46
CA ASP A 55 -3.71 -6.20 14.73
C ASP A 55 -2.24 -6.64 14.58
N LEU A 56 -1.41 -5.84 13.89
CA LEU A 56 0.03 -6.08 13.80
C LEU A 56 0.79 -5.72 15.08
N GLY A 57 0.13 -5.07 16.05
CA GLY A 57 0.74 -4.64 17.31
C GLY A 57 2.02 -3.82 17.08
N PRO A 58 3.16 -4.20 17.70
CA PRO A 58 4.41 -3.46 17.56
C PRO A 58 4.98 -3.40 16.13
N ARG A 59 4.44 -4.18 15.20
CA ARG A 59 4.82 -4.19 13.78
C ARG A 59 3.95 -3.30 12.92
N GLN A 60 2.97 -2.60 13.51
CA GLN A 60 2.15 -1.63 12.80
C GLN A 60 3.04 -0.57 12.14
N PRO A 61 2.82 -0.24 10.86
CA PRO A 61 3.57 0.83 10.20
C PRO A 61 3.18 2.19 10.82
N TYR A 62 4.15 3.09 10.93
CA TYR A 62 3.89 4.46 11.38
C TYR A 62 3.22 5.32 10.31
N LEU A 63 3.42 4.95 9.04
CA LEU A 63 3.03 5.75 7.88
C LEU A 63 2.76 4.82 6.70
N LEU A 64 1.73 5.14 5.94
CA LEU A 64 1.48 4.58 4.61
C LEU A 64 1.71 5.66 3.56
N TRP A 65 2.51 5.35 2.54
CA TRP A 65 2.51 6.12 1.31
C TRP A 65 1.38 5.62 0.43
N THR A 66 0.53 6.52 -0.05
CA THR A 66 -0.65 6.18 -0.84
C THR A 66 -0.70 6.98 -2.13
N LYS A 67 -1.33 6.42 -3.14
CA LYS A 67 -1.68 7.08 -4.38
C LYS A 67 -3.08 6.66 -4.78
N GLY A 68 -3.96 7.64 -5.03
CA GLY A 68 -5.35 7.40 -5.44
C GLY A 68 -6.36 7.42 -4.30
N ALA A 69 -7.47 6.68 -4.44
CA ALA A 69 -8.62 6.73 -3.53
C ALA A 69 -8.35 6.05 -2.19
N THR A 70 -7.89 6.82 -1.21
CA THR A 70 -7.59 6.32 0.14
C THR A 70 -8.82 5.81 0.90
N SER A 71 -10.03 6.22 0.51
CA SER A 71 -11.29 5.74 1.08
C SER A 71 -11.46 4.22 0.99
N LEU A 72 -10.87 3.57 -0.03
CA LEU A 72 -10.88 2.11 -0.16
C LEU A 72 -10.11 1.40 0.98
N LEU A 73 -9.32 2.13 1.76
CA LEU A 73 -8.51 1.56 2.85
C LEU A 73 -9.24 1.56 4.19
N SER A 74 -10.29 2.37 4.36
CA SER A 74 -11.03 2.51 5.62
C SER A 74 -12.29 1.66 5.70
N GLY A 75 -12.71 1.01 4.60
CA GLY A 75 -13.86 0.12 4.56
C GLY A 75 -13.72 -1.11 5.48
N SER A 76 -14.79 -1.88 5.61
CA SER A 76 -14.81 -3.13 6.38
C SER A 76 -13.79 -4.14 5.84
N LEU A 77 -13.19 -4.95 6.73
CA LEU A 77 -12.39 -6.11 6.30
C LEU A 77 -13.21 -7.11 5.50
N ALA A 78 -14.50 -7.22 5.81
CA ALA A 78 -15.42 -8.11 5.09
C ALA A 78 -15.58 -7.73 3.61
N ASP A 79 -15.34 -6.47 3.25
CA ASP A 79 -15.47 -5.97 1.88
C ASP A 79 -14.19 -6.17 1.07
N ARG A 80 -13.13 -6.71 1.66
CA ARG A 80 -11.82 -6.86 1.03
C ARG A 80 -11.42 -8.32 0.94
N VAL A 81 -10.93 -8.72 -0.22
CA VAL A 81 -10.42 -10.07 -0.45
C VAL A 81 -8.99 -9.99 -0.94
N THR A 82 -8.08 -10.63 -0.21
CA THR A 82 -6.69 -10.72 -0.63
C THR A 82 -6.49 -11.93 -1.53
N ILE A 83 -5.96 -11.70 -2.73
CA ILE A 83 -5.58 -12.75 -3.67
C ILE A 83 -4.07 -12.70 -3.87
N THR A 84 -3.39 -13.77 -3.52
CA THR A 84 -1.94 -13.92 -3.67
C THR A 84 -1.57 -15.30 -4.14
N GLY A 85 -0.35 -15.49 -4.63
CA GLY A 85 0.12 -16.79 -5.07
C GLY A 85 1.43 -16.73 -5.87
N SER A 86 1.68 -17.76 -6.65
CA SER A 86 2.92 -17.91 -7.40
C SER A 86 3.17 -16.78 -8.40
N ARG A 87 4.41 -16.29 -8.44
CA ARG A 87 4.89 -15.37 -9.48
C ARG A 87 5.06 -16.09 -10.82
N ALA A 88 5.47 -17.37 -10.79
CA ALA A 88 5.57 -18.25 -11.94
C ALA A 88 4.29 -19.09 -12.07
N ALA A 89 3.15 -18.44 -12.20
CA ALA A 89 1.86 -19.08 -12.33
C ALA A 89 1.69 -19.70 -13.73
N THR A 90 0.94 -20.80 -13.78
CA THR A 90 0.47 -21.36 -15.06
C THR A 90 -0.63 -20.48 -15.64
N ARG A 91 -0.88 -20.58 -16.94
CA ARG A 91 -2.02 -19.90 -17.59
C ARG A 91 -3.36 -20.23 -16.92
N TYR A 92 -3.50 -21.49 -16.48
CA TYR A 92 -4.69 -21.91 -15.73
C TYR A 92 -4.80 -21.17 -14.39
N GLY A 93 -3.71 -21.10 -13.62
CA GLY A 93 -3.70 -20.37 -12.35
C GLY A 93 -4.01 -18.88 -12.50
N GLU A 94 -3.43 -18.22 -13.52
CA GLU A 94 -3.74 -16.83 -13.82
C GLU A 94 -5.20 -16.64 -14.25
N HIS A 95 -5.73 -17.57 -15.07
CA HIS A 95 -7.14 -17.53 -15.46
C HIS A 95 -8.08 -17.65 -14.27
N VAL A 96 -7.85 -18.61 -13.37
CA VAL A 96 -8.65 -18.80 -12.16
C VAL A 96 -8.58 -17.58 -11.23
N ALA A 97 -7.38 -17.03 -11.02
CA ALA A 97 -7.23 -15.83 -10.18
C ALA A 97 -7.95 -14.61 -10.77
N GLY A 98 -7.88 -14.43 -12.09
CA GLY A 98 -8.58 -13.35 -12.78
C GLY A 98 -10.10 -13.52 -12.74
N ALA A 99 -10.62 -14.73 -13.00
CA ALA A 99 -12.05 -15.02 -12.92
C ALA A 99 -12.59 -14.80 -11.50
N LEU A 100 -11.90 -15.34 -10.49
CA LEU A 100 -12.28 -15.13 -9.08
C LEU A 100 -12.31 -13.65 -8.71
N ALA A 101 -11.30 -12.88 -9.13
CA ALA A 101 -11.26 -11.45 -8.86
C ALA A 101 -12.39 -10.69 -9.56
N SER A 102 -12.76 -11.11 -10.78
CA SER A 102 -13.91 -10.55 -11.51
C SER A 102 -15.21 -10.84 -10.77
N ASP A 103 -15.47 -12.10 -10.41
CA ASP A 103 -16.70 -12.51 -9.72
C ASP A 103 -16.86 -11.78 -8.37
N LEU A 104 -15.76 -11.66 -7.61
CA LEU A 104 -15.75 -10.91 -6.35
C LEU A 104 -15.98 -9.41 -6.55
N SER A 105 -15.49 -8.85 -7.64
CA SER A 105 -15.73 -7.45 -7.97
C SER A 105 -17.19 -7.18 -8.34
N ASP A 106 -17.87 -8.14 -8.97
CA ASP A 106 -19.31 -8.07 -9.26
C ASP A 106 -20.14 -8.12 -7.95
N GLU A 107 -19.57 -8.61 -6.86
CA GLU A 107 -20.12 -8.59 -5.50
C GLU A 107 -19.68 -7.33 -4.69
N ASP A 108 -19.18 -6.30 -5.35
CA ASP A 108 -18.66 -5.08 -4.72
C ASP A 108 -17.48 -5.30 -3.76
N ARG A 109 -16.73 -6.41 -3.90
CA ARG A 109 -15.53 -6.68 -3.10
C ARG A 109 -14.33 -5.94 -3.64
N VAL A 110 -13.53 -5.38 -2.76
CA VAL A 110 -12.25 -4.75 -3.10
C VAL A 110 -11.16 -5.83 -3.13
N ILE A 111 -10.54 -6.02 -4.28
CA ILE A 111 -9.43 -6.96 -4.42
C ILE A 111 -8.14 -6.34 -3.89
N VAL A 112 -7.46 -7.04 -2.98
CA VAL A 112 -6.17 -6.61 -2.43
C VAL A 112 -5.09 -7.61 -2.88
N ALA A 113 -4.03 -7.13 -3.49
CA ALA A 113 -2.91 -7.97 -3.88
C ALA A 113 -1.60 -7.16 -3.91
N GLY A 114 -0.45 -7.83 -4.08
CA GLY A 114 0.79 -7.16 -4.42
C GLY A 114 0.85 -6.80 -5.90
N GLY A 115 1.93 -6.19 -6.34
CA GLY A 115 2.11 -5.83 -7.76
C GLY A 115 2.87 -6.88 -8.58
N ALA A 116 3.08 -8.10 -8.07
CA ALA A 116 3.94 -9.10 -8.68
C ALA A 116 3.35 -9.74 -9.95
N TYR A 117 4.20 -10.49 -10.66
CA TYR A 117 3.79 -11.35 -11.77
C TYR A 117 2.86 -12.47 -11.31
N GLY A 118 2.22 -13.16 -12.27
CA GLY A 118 1.41 -14.33 -12.02
C GLY A 118 0.09 -14.02 -11.34
N ILE A 119 -0.22 -14.70 -10.24
CA ILE A 119 -1.53 -14.65 -9.58
C ILE A 119 -1.95 -13.25 -9.18
N GLU A 120 -1.06 -12.46 -8.56
CA GLU A 120 -1.40 -11.11 -8.10
C GLU A 120 -1.73 -10.18 -9.28
N GLY A 121 -0.90 -10.18 -10.32
CA GLY A 121 -1.17 -9.40 -11.53
C GLY A 121 -2.44 -9.86 -12.25
N ALA A 122 -2.75 -11.16 -12.26
CA ALA A 122 -3.98 -11.69 -12.83
C ALA A 122 -5.21 -11.23 -12.05
N ALA A 123 -5.15 -11.25 -10.71
CA ALA A 123 -6.21 -10.78 -9.84
C ALA A 123 -6.52 -9.29 -10.08
N HIS A 124 -5.51 -8.44 -10.15
CA HIS A 124 -5.71 -7.02 -10.46
C HIS A 124 -6.36 -6.81 -11.83
N ARG A 125 -5.87 -7.53 -12.86
CA ARG A 125 -6.45 -7.43 -14.21
C ARG A 125 -7.91 -7.90 -14.26
N GLY A 126 -8.25 -8.96 -13.53
CA GLY A 126 -9.62 -9.46 -13.41
C GLY A 126 -10.55 -8.42 -12.78
N ALA A 127 -10.16 -7.86 -11.64
CA ALA A 127 -10.93 -6.82 -10.96
C ALA A 127 -11.12 -5.58 -11.84
N LEU A 128 -10.07 -5.09 -12.49
CA LEU A 128 -10.15 -3.93 -13.39
C LEU A 128 -11.01 -4.21 -14.62
N ALA A 129 -10.98 -5.41 -15.18
CA ALA A 129 -11.80 -5.79 -16.33
C ALA A 129 -13.29 -5.85 -15.99
N ALA A 130 -13.66 -6.19 -14.75
CA ALA A 130 -15.01 -6.13 -14.22
C ALA A 130 -15.46 -4.72 -13.83
N GLY A 131 -14.59 -3.71 -13.92
CA GLY A 131 -14.87 -2.35 -13.44
C GLY A 131 -14.85 -2.21 -11.92
N GLY A 132 -14.36 -3.22 -11.21
CA GLY A 132 -14.29 -3.26 -9.76
C GLY A 132 -13.10 -2.49 -9.18
N HIS A 133 -13.07 -2.42 -7.86
CA HIS A 133 -12.02 -1.75 -7.11
C HIS A 133 -10.90 -2.71 -6.71
N THR A 134 -9.66 -2.23 -6.82
CA THR A 134 -8.50 -3.02 -6.40
C THR A 134 -7.42 -2.15 -5.75
N VAL A 135 -6.74 -2.72 -4.75
CA VAL A 135 -5.68 -2.07 -3.98
C VAL A 135 -4.39 -2.85 -4.14
N ALA A 136 -3.35 -2.20 -4.66
CA ALA A 136 -2.02 -2.79 -4.75
C ALA A 136 -1.16 -2.40 -3.55
N VAL A 137 -0.68 -3.39 -2.79
CA VAL A 137 0.22 -3.21 -1.65
C VAL A 137 1.65 -3.49 -2.10
N LEU A 138 2.45 -2.46 -2.26
CA LEU A 138 3.79 -2.55 -2.84
C LEU A 138 4.88 -2.53 -1.78
N ALA A 139 5.89 -3.37 -1.94
CA ALA A 139 7.12 -3.35 -1.13
C ALA A 139 8.18 -2.38 -1.67
N THR A 140 8.02 -1.92 -2.92
CA THR A 140 8.92 -0.96 -3.57
C THR A 140 8.51 0.48 -3.30
N GLY A 141 9.33 1.46 -3.71
CA GLY A 141 8.93 2.86 -3.75
C GLY A 141 7.61 3.05 -4.48
N ILE A 142 6.69 3.84 -3.94
CA ILE A 142 5.40 4.08 -4.60
C ILE A 142 5.57 4.80 -5.94
N ASP A 143 6.69 5.46 -6.15
CA ASP A 143 7.14 6.06 -7.39
C ASP A 143 7.90 5.08 -8.31
N GLN A 144 8.21 3.87 -7.80
CA GLN A 144 8.90 2.79 -8.51
C GLN A 144 7.89 1.74 -8.97
N ARG A 145 7.65 1.68 -10.28
CA ARG A 145 6.74 0.69 -10.88
C ARG A 145 7.48 -0.63 -11.11
N TYR A 146 7.40 -1.51 -10.15
CA TYR A 146 8.01 -2.83 -10.24
C TYR A 146 6.96 -3.93 -10.06
N PRO A 147 6.94 -4.94 -10.92
CA PRO A 147 7.74 -5.10 -12.14
C PRO A 147 7.29 -4.15 -13.28
N SER A 148 8.23 -3.78 -14.15
CA SER A 148 7.98 -2.80 -15.22
C SER A 148 6.90 -3.23 -16.22
N SER A 149 6.74 -4.54 -16.46
CA SER A 149 5.68 -5.07 -17.32
C SER A 149 4.27 -4.85 -16.75
N ASN A 150 4.13 -4.69 -15.44
CA ASN A 150 2.87 -4.37 -14.77
C ASN A 150 2.67 -2.85 -14.60
N ALA A 151 3.57 -2.02 -15.15
CA ALA A 151 3.53 -0.56 -14.95
C ALA A 151 2.20 0.05 -15.41
N THR A 152 1.67 -0.38 -16.56
CA THR A 152 0.37 0.11 -17.07
C THR A 152 -0.76 -0.27 -16.13
N MET A 153 -0.82 -1.52 -15.68
CA MET A 153 -1.79 -2.00 -14.71
C MET A 153 -1.69 -1.22 -13.39
N LEU A 154 -0.48 -1.05 -12.84
CA LEU A 154 -0.25 -0.28 -11.62
C LEU A 154 -0.62 1.20 -11.77
N ASN A 155 -0.49 1.77 -12.97
CA ASN A 155 -0.99 3.12 -13.25
C ASN A 155 -2.52 3.19 -13.22
N THR A 156 -3.19 2.18 -13.78
CA THR A 156 -4.66 2.11 -13.76
C THR A 156 -5.18 1.90 -12.33
N ILE A 157 -4.46 1.13 -11.52
CA ILE A 157 -4.73 0.99 -10.07
C ILE A 157 -4.44 2.31 -9.32
N GLY A 158 -3.94 3.35 -10.01
CA GLY A 158 -3.56 4.64 -9.42
C GLY A 158 -4.58 5.27 -8.48
N ASP A 159 -5.79 4.73 -8.46
CA ASP A 159 -6.84 5.10 -7.51
C ASP A 159 -6.72 4.39 -6.15
N ALA A 160 -5.78 3.46 -5.96
CA ALA A 160 -5.54 2.83 -4.65
C ALA A 160 -4.21 2.06 -4.53
N ILE A 161 -3.06 2.71 -4.69
CA ILE A 161 -1.75 2.09 -4.40
C ILE A 161 -1.33 2.43 -2.98
N VAL A 162 -1.13 1.40 -2.14
CA VAL A 162 -0.65 1.55 -0.76
C VAL A 162 0.74 0.94 -0.62
N ARG A 163 1.68 1.71 -0.09
CA ARG A 163 2.99 1.22 0.35
C ARG A 163 3.06 1.16 1.87
N LEU A 164 3.32 0.00 2.40
CA LEU A 164 3.74 -0.17 3.79
C LEU A 164 5.21 0.24 3.92
N ASN A 165 5.47 1.36 4.57
CA ASN A 165 6.85 1.78 4.83
C ASN A 165 7.44 0.89 5.93
N LYS A 166 8.15 -0.16 5.56
CA LYS A 166 8.98 -0.97 6.45
C LYS A 166 10.28 -0.21 6.72
N GLU A 167 10.23 0.88 7.45
CA GLU A 167 11.42 1.40 8.12
C GLU A 167 11.64 0.65 9.43
N ARG A 168 12.05 -0.60 9.31
CA ARG A 168 12.84 -1.27 10.33
C ARG A 168 13.99 -1.93 9.60
N GLY A 169 15.19 -1.40 9.84
CA GLY A 169 16.41 -1.95 9.32
C GLY A 169 16.47 -3.45 9.56
N TYR A 170 16.39 -4.18 8.47
CA TYR A 170 16.99 -5.48 8.36
C TYR A 170 18.27 -5.27 7.56
N THR A 171 19.39 -5.28 8.29
CA THR A 171 20.67 -5.64 7.72
C THR A 171 20.59 -7.08 7.23
#